data_64bd0e4519c6717a438f94c62c1851fa
#
_entry.id   64bd0e4519c6717a438f94c62c1851fa
#
_cell.length_a   1.000
_cell.length_b   1.000
_cell.length_c   1.000
_cell.angle_alpha   90.00
_cell.angle_beta   90.00
_cell.angle_gamma   90.00
#
_symmetry.space_group_name_H-M   'P 1'
#
loop_
_entity.id
_entity.type
_entity.pdbx_description
1 polymer ?
#
loop_
_entity_poly.entity_id
_entity_poly.type
_entity_poly.pdbx_seq_one_letter_code
_entity_poly.pdbx_strand_id
1 'polypeptide(L)'
;EINELHVPLGRAIRLTMTSQDVIHSLYLPALRIKQDVLPGRYTQEWFRASDTGVFPLRCAEYCGTDHSVMGGRLIVQTPADFARWQAQAGADRSLAEQGHALFDRLGCAGCHGGNAQGQDAQVRAPPLAGLYGRPVPLADGTIVRADDQYIHDSIMLPNKQIAVGYKPIMP
;
A
#
# COMPACT_ATOMS: atom_id res chain seq x y z
N GLU A 1 7.57 -0.03 5.27
CA GLU A 1 7.07 -0.96 4.22
C GLU A 1 5.58 -1.16 4.39
N ILE A 2 4.89 -1.54 3.30
CA ILE A 2 3.44 -1.79 3.37
C ILE A 2 3.19 -3.01 4.28
N ASN A 3 2.29 -2.85 5.25
CA ASN A 3 1.91 -3.87 6.21
C ASN A 3 3.05 -4.39 7.13
N GLU A 4 4.15 -3.69 7.18
CA GLU A 4 5.28 -4.02 8.06
C GLU A 4 5.74 -2.80 8.86
N LEU A 5 5.78 -2.95 10.18
CA LEU A 5 6.27 -1.96 11.12
C LEU A 5 7.54 -2.47 11.78
N HIS A 6 8.68 -1.94 11.35
CA HIS A 6 9.97 -2.28 11.92
C HIS A 6 10.30 -1.35 13.08
N VAL A 7 10.72 -1.90 14.20
CA VAL A 7 11.09 -1.11 15.38
C VAL A 7 12.32 -1.71 16.10
N PRO A 8 13.16 -0.87 16.70
CA PRO A 8 14.27 -1.34 17.51
C PRO A 8 13.81 -1.81 18.89
N LEU A 9 14.38 -2.89 19.37
CA LEU A 9 14.19 -3.42 20.72
C LEU A 9 14.51 -2.37 21.79
N GLY A 10 13.67 -2.30 22.82
CA GLY A 10 13.92 -1.53 24.04
C GLY A 10 13.79 0.00 23.90
N ARG A 11 13.48 0.51 22.71
CA ARG A 11 13.25 1.95 22.49
C ARG A 11 11.77 2.29 22.59
N ALA A 12 11.48 3.49 23.12
CA ALA A 12 10.14 4.03 23.09
C ALA A 12 9.79 4.43 21.64
N ILE A 13 8.72 3.88 21.12
CA ILE A 13 8.18 4.14 19.81
C ILE A 13 6.91 4.97 19.97
N ARG A 14 6.79 6.05 19.20
CA ARG A 14 5.54 6.80 19.09
C ARG A 14 5.04 6.69 17.65
N LEU A 15 3.83 6.21 17.51
CA LEU A 15 3.11 6.17 16.25
C LEU A 15 2.21 7.41 16.17
N THR A 16 2.21 8.05 15.01
CA THR A 16 1.22 9.09 14.67
C THR A 16 0.45 8.57 13.46
N MET A 17 -0.86 8.42 13.59
CA MET A 17 -1.70 7.69 12.66
C MET A 17 -2.90 8.53 12.25
N THR A 18 -3.34 8.36 11.01
CA THR A 18 -4.59 8.89 10.49
C THR A 18 -5.21 7.90 9.51
N SER A 19 -6.52 7.94 9.34
CA SER A 19 -7.23 7.17 8.32
C SER A 19 -7.55 8.05 7.11
N GLN A 20 -7.59 7.45 5.93
CA GLN A 20 -8.01 8.12 4.70
C GLN A 20 -9.49 7.93 4.38
N ASP A 21 -10.15 6.93 4.98
CA ASP A 21 -11.50 6.51 4.65
C ASP A 21 -12.42 6.44 5.88
N VAL A 22 -12.40 5.34 6.61
CA VAL A 22 -13.27 5.07 7.76
C VAL A 22 -12.46 4.94 9.04
N ILE A 23 -13.11 4.67 10.16
CA ILE A 23 -12.44 4.37 11.43
C ILE A 23 -11.81 2.99 11.33
N HIS A 24 -10.53 2.90 11.64
CA HIS A 24 -9.78 1.67 11.88
C HIS A 24 -9.30 1.63 13.33
N SER A 25 -8.75 0.53 13.77
CA SER A 25 -8.11 0.44 15.08
C SER A 25 -6.82 -0.37 14.99
N LEU A 26 -5.69 0.30 15.19
CA LEU A 26 -4.42 -0.40 15.33
C LEU A 26 -4.47 -1.29 16.57
N TYR A 27 -4.21 -2.58 16.39
CA TYR A 27 -4.13 -3.53 17.49
C TYR A 27 -2.85 -4.36 17.40
N LEU A 28 -2.06 -4.29 18.45
CA LEU A 28 -0.85 -5.09 18.66
C LEU A 28 -1.06 -6.04 19.84
N PRO A 29 -1.60 -7.25 19.60
CA PRO A 29 -1.95 -8.20 20.68
C PRO A 29 -0.79 -8.52 21.61
N ALA A 30 0.41 -8.71 21.07
CA ALA A 30 1.61 -9.03 21.84
C ALA A 30 1.99 -7.94 22.84
N LEU A 31 1.65 -6.69 22.55
CA LEU A 31 1.93 -5.53 23.43
C LEU A 31 0.71 -5.10 24.23
N ARG A 32 -0.46 -5.73 24.02
CA ARG A 32 -1.75 -5.41 24.66
C ARG A 32 -2.16 -3.96 24.48
N ILE A 33 -1.87 -3.37 23.33
CA ILE A 33 -2.26 -2.00 23.00
C ILE A 33 -3.21 -1.97 21.82
N LYS A 34 -4.15 -1.02 21.88
CA LYS A 34 -5.13 -0.76 20.84
C LYS A 34 -5.41 0.74 20.78
N GLN A 35 -5.39 1.31 19.59
CA GLN A 35 -5.69 2.72 19.38
C GLN A 35 -6.51 2.90 18.11
N ASP A 36 -7.63 3.61 18.24
CA ASP A 36 -8.47 3.95 17.11
C ASP A 36 -7.77 4.98 16.21
N VAL A 37 -7.90 4.76 14.91
CA VAL A 37 -7.33 5.59 13.85
C VAL A 37 -8.48 6.23 13.08
N LEU A 38 -8.61 7.54 13.22
CA LEU A 38 -9.77 8.29 12.78
C LEU A 38 -9.48 9.08 11.50
N PRO A 39 -10.47 9.19 10.57
CA PRO A 39 -10.32 10.09 9.45
C PRO A 39 -10.32 11.56 9.87
N GLY A 40 -9.56 12.37 9.16
CA GLY A 40 -9.50 13.81 9.36
C GLY A 40 -8.78 14.28 10.62
N ARG A 41 -8.19 13.38 11.41
CA ARG A 41 -7.37 13.74 12.57
C ARG A 41 -6.22 12.77 12.80
N TYR A 42 -5.21 13.24 13.53
CA TYR A 42 -4.10 12.40 13.96
C TYR A 42 -4.37 11.84 15.36
N THR A 43 -4.20 10.52 15.51
CA THR A 43 -4.17 9.83 16.80
C THR A 43 -2.75 9.36 17.10
N GLN A 44 -2.43 9.19 18.37
CA GLN A 44 -1.10 8.79 18.78
C GLN A 44 -1.17 7.61 19.75
N GLU A 45 -0.23 6.70 19.57
CA GLU A 45 0.01 5.57 20.48
C GLU A 45 1.51 5.45 20.71
N TRP A 46 1.91 4.99 21.88
CA TRP A 46 3.30 4.74 22.18
C TRP A 46 3.50 3.39 22.87
N PHE A 47 4.61 2.75 22.59
CA PHE A 47 4.98 1.48 23.21
C PHE A 47 6.48 1.29 23.27
N ARG A 48 6.90 0.25 24.01
CA ARG A 48 8.29 -0.23 24.04
C ARG A 48 8.25 -1.75 23.99
N ALA A 49 8.85 -2.34 22.96
CA ALA A 49 8.97 -3.78 22.85
C ALA A 49 10.13 -4.31 23.70
N SER A 50 9.90 -5.38 24.47
CA SER A 50 10.88 -6.04 25.35
C SER A 50 11.58 -7.23 24.71
N ASP A 51 11.01 -7.79 23.64
CA ASP A 51 11.47 -9.01 23.00
C ASP A 51 11.58 -8.82 21.48
N THR A 52 12.60 -9.40 20.87
CA THR A 52 12.73 -9.46 19.41
C THR A 52 11.78 -10.50 18.84
N GLY A 53 11.34 -10.29 17.61
CA GLY A 53 10.48 -11.24 16.91
C GLY A 53 9.53 -10.58 15.91
N VAL A 54 8.67 -11.41 15.34
CA VAL A 54 7.62 -10.99 14.40
C VAL A 54 6.28 -11.23 15.06
N PHE A 55 5.52 -10.16 15.24
CA PHE A 55 4.25 -10.17 15.94
C PHE A 55 3.12 -9.70 15.01
N PRO A 56 1.90 -10.25 15.13
CA PRO A 56 0.78 -9.82 14.32
C PRO A 56 0.37 -8.38 14.67
N LEU A 57 0.07 -7.62 13.63
CA LEU A 57 -0.62 -6.34 13.68
C LEU A 57 -2.00 -6.54 13.05
N ARG A 58 -3.06 -6.05 13.67
CA ARG A 58 -4.44 -6.26 13.26
C ARG A 58 -5.22 -4.95 13.24
N CYS A 59 -6.28 -4.92 12.45
CA CYS A 59 -7.36 -3.96 12.64
C CYS A 59 -8.37 -4.53 13.62
N ALA A 60 -8.76 -3.77 14.63
CA ALA A 60 -9.69 -4.18 15.69
C ALA A 60 -10.99 -3.35 15.72
N GLU A 61 -11.27 -2.60 14.66
CA GLU A 61 -12.54 -1.91 14.42
C GLU A 61 -13.08 -2.30 13.05
N TYR A 62 -14.37 -2.69 12.98
CA TYR A 62 -14.96 -3.10 11.71
C TYR A 62 -14.93 -1.96 10.69
N CYS A 63 -14.19 -2.14 9.62
CA CYS A 63 -13.88 -1.11 8.63
C CYS A 63 -14.37 -1.46 7.21
N GLY A 64 -15.15 -2.52 7.04
CA GLY A 64 -15.70 -2.91 5.75
C GLY A 64 -15.38 -4.34 5.35
N THR A 65 -15.56 -4.67 4.06
CA THR A 65 -15.51 -6.04 3.52
C THR A 65 -14.17 -6.73 3.81
N ASP A 66 -13.06 -6.02 3.70
CA ASP A 66 -11.71 -6.58 3.87
C ASP A 66 -11.16 -6.47 5.30
N HIS A 67 -12.05 -6.11 6.27
CA HIS A 67 -11.66 -5.99 7.67
C HIS A 67 -10.94 -7.23 8.21
N SER A 68 -11.40 -8.42 7.86
CA SER A 68 -10.85 -9.68 8.37
C SER A 68 -9.42 -9.98 7.89
N VAL A 69 -9.03 -9.43 6.75
CA VAL A 69 -7.69 -9.59 6.14
C VAL A 69 -6.80 -8.38 6.36
N MET A 70 -7.37 -7.27 6.87
CA MET A 70 -6.62 -6.06 7.17
C MET A 70 -5.68 -6.29 8.35
N GLY A 71 -4.40 -6.40 8.05
CA GLY A 71 -3.38 -6.63 9.05
C GLY A 71 -1.98 -6.53 8.48
N GLY A 72 -1.01 -6.74 9.36
CA GLY A 72 0.40 -6.68 9.02
C GLY A 72 1.25 -7.33 10.11
N ARG A 73 2.51 -6.94 10.15
CA ARG A 73 3.50 -7.47 11.10
C ARG A 73 4.24 -6.34 11.80
N LEU A 74 4.38 -6.48 13.10
CA LEU A 74 5.36 -5.73 13.88
C LEU A 74 6.65 -6.57 13.94
N ILE A 75 7.74 -6.04 13.45
CA ILE A 75 9.05 -6.68 13.42
C ILE A 75 9.96 -5.96 14.40
N VAL A 76 10.20 -6.60 15.54
CA VAL A 76 11.09 -6.07 16.58
C VAL A 76 12.48 -6.62 16.37
N GLN A 77 13.43 -5.75 16.13
CA GLN A 77 14.81 -6.10 15.79
C GLN A 77 15.79 -5.61 16.86
N THR A 78 16.95 -6.26 16.95
CA THR A 78 18.05 -5.70 17.74
C THR A 78 18.43 -4.31 17.18
N PRO A 79 19.00 -3.39 17.99
CA PRO A 79 19.43 -2.09 17.49
C PRO A 79 20.37 -2.17 16.27
N ALA A 80 21.23 -3.20 16.22
CA ALA A 80 22.16 -3.42 15.11
C ALA A 80 21.43 -3.89 13.84
N ASP A 81 20.46 -4.81 13.97
CA ASP A 81 19.66 -5.30 12.85
C ASP A 81 18.73 -4.20 12.31
N PHE A 82 18.14 -3.43 13.20
CA PHE A 82 17.31 -2.28 12.83
C PHE A 82 18.13 -1.22 12.07
N ALA A 83 19.33 -0.92 12.53
CA ALA A 83 20.23 0.02 11.83
C ALA A 83 20.60 -0.49 10.43
N ARG A 84 20.87 -1.80 10.28
CA ARG A 84 21.13 -2.40 8.96
C ARG A 84 19.92 -2.34 8.05
N TRP A 85 18.74 -2.70 8.56
CA TRP A 85 17.49 -2.59 7.81
C TRP A 85 17.23 -1.14 7.37
N GLN A 86 17.39 -0.18 8.27
CA GLN A 86 17.19 1.24 7.99
C GLN A 86 18.16 1.75 6.92
N ALA A 87 19.44 1.34 6.99
CA ALA A 87 20.44 1.67 5.97
C ALA A 87 20.08 1.07 4.60
N GLN A 88 19.56 -0.15 4.56
CA GLN A 88 19.10 -0.80 3.34
C GLN A 88 17.80 -0.18 2.81
N ALA A 89 16.86 0.13 3.68
CA ALA A 89 15.58 0.76 3.30
C ALA A 89 15.77 2.21 2.83
N GLY A 90 16.78 2.92 3.36
CA GLY A 90 17.06 4.31 3.02
C GLY A 90 18.04 4.51 1.85
N ALA A 91 18.84 3.47 1.53
CA ALA A 91 19.94 3.61 0.59
C ALA A 91 19.57 3.30 -0.88
N ASP A 92 18.53 2.55 -1.14
CA ASP A 92 18.50 1.84 -2.42
C ASP A 92 17.29 1.98 -3.33
N ARG A 93 16.19 2.59 -2.93
CA ARG A 93 15.10 2.73 -3.93
C ARG A 93 14.20 3.91 -3.63
N SER A 94 14.09 4.81 -4.58
CA SER A 94 13.00 5.78 -4.65
C SER A 94 11.64 5.03 -4.59
N LEU A 95 10.57 5.69 -4.16
CA LEU A 95 9.21 5.11 -4.19
C LEU A 95 8.85 4.61 -5.60
N ALA A 96 9.36 5.28 -6.64
CA ALA A 96 9.17 4.86 -8.03
C ALA A 96 9.86 3.52 -8.34
N GLU A 97 11.09 3.31 -7.85
CA GLU A 97 11.81 2.03 -8.02
C GLU A 97 11.16 0.89 -7.22
N GLN A 98 10.66 1.19 -6.02
CA GLN A 98 9.88 0.23 -5.24
C GLN A 98 8.57 -0.14 -5.95
N GLY A 99 7.87 0.85 -6.51
CA GLY A 99 6.67 0.65 -7.32
C GLY A 99 6.94 -0.19 -8.57
N HIS A 100 8.05 0.06 -9.25
CA HIS A 100 8.47 -0.72 -10.42
C HIS A 100 8.74 -2.19 -10.05
N ALA A 101 9.47 -2.42 -8.96
CA ALA A 101 9.73 -3.78 -8.49
C ALA A 101 8.45 -4.54 -8.09
N LEU A 102 7.45 -3.84 -7.54
CA LEU A 102 6.13 -4.40 -7.26
C LEU A 102 5.36 -4.70 -8.55
N PHE A 103 5.39 -3.81 -9.51
CA PHE A 103 4.77 -3.97 -10.83
C PHE A 103 5.23 -5.24 -11.54
N ASP A 104 6.55 -5.50 -11.52
CA ASP A 104 7.13 -6.71 -12.09
C ASP A 104 6.78 -7.95 -11.26
N ARG A 105 6.94 -7.89 -9.94
CA ARG A 105 6.71 -9.02 -9.03
C ARG A 105 5.25 -9.50 -9.03
N LEU A 106 4.31 -8.57 -9.15
CA LEU A 106 2.87 -8.85 -9.20
C LEU A 106 2.38 -9.22 -10.60
N GLY A 107 3.27 -9.24 -11.60
CA GLY A 107 2.93 -9.64 -12.97
C GLY A 107 2.16 -8.60 -13.78
N CYS A 108 2.09 -7.36 -13.30
CA CYS A 108 1.38 -6.27 -13.99
C CYS A 108 1.96 -6.01 -15.37
N ALA A 109 3.28 -6.17 -15.54
CA ALA A 109 4.00 -6.05 -16.78
C ALA A 109 3.48 -6.99 -17.89
N GLY A 110 2.92 -8.14 -17.51
CA GLY A 110 2.38 -9.13 -18.48
C GLY A 110 1.18 -8.63 -19.29
N CYS A 111 0.45 -7.63 -18.76
CA CYS A 111 -0.67 -7.01 -19.46
C CYS A 111 -0.37 -5.56 -19.89
N HIS A 112 0.32 -4.79 -19.06
CA HIS A 112 0.61 -3.37 -19.31
C HIS A 112 1.93 -3.12 -20.06
N GLY A 113 2.69 -4.18 -20.36
CA GLY A 113 4.00 -4.11 -21.01
C GLY A 113 5.14 -3.86 -19.99
N GLY A 114 6.29 -4.53 -20.22
CA GLY A 114 7.42 -4.51 -19.29
C GLY A 114 8.15 -3.17 -19.17
N ASN A 115 7.89 -2.23 -20.06
CA ASN A 115 8.51 -0.90 -20.05
C ASN A 115 7.50 0.24 -19.90
N ALA A 116 6.31 0.01 -19.38
CA ALA A 116 5.25 1.00 -19.21
C ALA A 116 4.95 1.91 -20.45
N GLN A 117 5.72 1.77 -21.52
CA GLN A 117 5.66 2.59 -22.73
C GLN A 117 4.75 1.99 -23.80
N GLY A 118 4.22 0.78 -23.58
CA GLY A 118 3.17 0.20 -24.44
C GLY A 118 3.60 -0.08 -25.89
N GLN A 119 4.89 -0.32 -26.12
CA GLN A 119 5.40 -0.52 -27.48
C GLN A 119 5.35 -1.98 -27.96
N ASP A 120 4.93 -2.91 -27.11
CA ASP A 120 4.76 -4.31 -27.52
C ASP A 120 3.38 -4.55 -28.14
N ALA A 121 3.36 -5.10 -29.33
CA ALA A 121 2.18 -5.30 -30.19
C ALA A 121 1.11 -6.24 -29.63
N GLN A 122 1.20 -6.66 -28.35
CA GLN A 122 0.24 -7.53 -27.67
C GLN A 122 -0.23 -6.98 -26.31
N VAL A 123 -0.21 -5.65 -26.14
CA VAL A 123 -0.65 -5.02 -24.87
C VAL A 123 -2.16 -5.25 -24.70
N ARG A 124 -2.54 -6.01 -23.70
CA ARG A 124 -3.94 -6.32 -23.36
C ARG A 124 -4.60 -5.26 -22.47
N ALA A 125 -3.82 -4.29 -22.01
CA ALA A 125 -4.19 -3.27 -21.05
C ALA A 125 -3.73 -1.88 -21.50
N PRO A 126 -4.32 -0.78 -20.99
CA PRO A 126 -3.91 0.58 -21.37
C PRO A 126 -2.43 0.84 -21.02
N PRO A 127 -1.70 1.60 -21.86
CA PRO A 127 -0.34 2.00 -21.54
C PRO A 127 -0.32 2.95 -20.34
N LEU A 128 0.61 2.74 -19.42
CA LEU A 128 0.72 3.51 -18.18
C LEU A 128 1.66 4.72 -18.31
N ALA A 129 2.51 4.76 -19.34
CA ALA A 129 3.45 5.87 -19.54
C ALA A 129 2.72 7.20 -19.68
N GLY A 130 3.05 8.15 -18.80
CA GLY A 130 2.45 9.49 -18.78
C GLY A 130 0.95 9.48 -18.47
N LEU A 131 0.42 8.43 -17.85
CA LEU A 131 -1.00 8.33 -17.49
C LEU A 131 -1.40 9.38 -16.44
N TYR A 132 -0.57 9.60 -15.44
CA TYR A 132 -0.89 10.52 -14.34
C TYR A 132 -1.22 11.93 -14.83
N GLY A 133 -2.35 12.47 -14.37
CA GLY A 133 -2.85 13.80 -14.71
C GLY A 133 -3.58 13.90 -16.06
N ARG A 134 -3.60 12.85 -16.89
CA ARG A 134 -4.27 12.84 -18.20
C ARG A 134 -5.77 12.56 -18.08
N PRO A 135 -6.59 13.08 -19.03
CA PRO A 135 -7.96 12.65 -19.17
C PRO A 135 -8.01 11.22 -19.73
N VAL A 136 -8.84 10.37 -19.12
CA VAL A 136 -9.07 8.99 -19.53
C VAL A 136 -10.54 8.84 -19.89
N PRO A 137 -10.88 8.55 -21.16
CA PRO A 137 -12.24 8.22 -21.54
C PRO A 137 -12.60 6.81 -21.05
N LEU A 138 -13.76 6.67 -20.42
CA LEU A 138 -14.28 5.41 -19.90
C LEU A 138 -15.31 4.79 -20.84
N ALA A 139 -15.52 3.48 -20.69
CA ALA A 139 -16.47 2.70 -21.49
C ALA A 139 -17.93 3.14 -21.32
N ASP A 140 -18.28 3.80 -20.21
CA ASP A 140 -19.60 4.38 -19.95
C ASP A 140 -19.81 5.76 -20.60
N GLY A 141 -18.80 6.27 -21.34
CA GLY A 141 -18.83 7.55 -22.02
C GLY A 141 -18.38 8.74 -21.18
N THR A 142 -18.04 8.54 -19.91
CA THR A 142 -17.49 9.59 -19.06
C THR A 142 -16.00 9.80 -19.29
N ILE A 143 -15.48 10.95 -18.89
CA ILE A 143 -14.05 11.25 -18.92
C ILE A 143 -13.63 11.58 -17.49
N VAL A 144 -12.64 10.86 -16.98
CA VAL A 144 -12.04 11.08 -15.65
C VAL A 144 -10.60 11.55 -15.79
N ARG A 145 -10.09 12.21 -14.76
CA ARG A 145 -8.67 12.53 -14.67
C ARG A 145 -7.94 11.39 -13.97
N ALA A 146 -6.84 10.93 -14.54
CA ALA A 146 -5.99 9.92 -13.89
C ALA A 146 -5.19 10.55 -12.74
N ASP A 147 -5.83 10.73 -11.62
CA ASP A 147 -5.24 11.15 -10.35
C ASP A 147 -4.89 9.95 -9.46
N ASP A 148 -4.44 10.22 -8.23
CA ASP A 148 -4.09 9.18 -7.26
C ASP A 148 -5.26 8.24 -6.98
N GLN A 149 -6.48 8.79 -6.86
CA GLN A 149 -7.68 8.01 -6.59
C GLN A 149 -8.03 7.10 -7.77
N TYR A 150 -7.96 7.61 -9.01
CA TYR A 150 -8.20 6.82 -10.20
C TYR A 150 -7.22 5.64 -10.30
N ILE A 151 -5.91 5.89 -10.07
CA ILE A 151 -4.88 4.86 -10.14
C ILE A 151 -5.08 3.82 -9.03
N HIS A 152 -5.34 4.28 -7.80
CA HIS A 152 -5.65 3.39 -6.67
C HIS A 152 -6.85 2.50 -6.97
N ASP A 153 -7.97 3.09 -7.40
CA ASP A 153 -9.19 2.36 -7.71
C ASP A 153 -9.01 1.39 -8.88
N SER A 154 -8.22 1.77 -9.90
CA SER A 154 -7.92 0.88 -11.02
C SER A 154 -7.13 -0.37 -10.60
N ILE A 155 -6.33 -0.29 -9.54
CA ILE A 155 -5.59 -1.42 -8.98
C ILE A 155 -6.46 -2.25 -8.03
N MET A 156 -7.18 -1.60 -7.11
CA MET A 156 -7.91 -2.26 -6.04
C MET A 156 -9.32 -2.70 -6.45
N LEU A 157 -9.94 -1.98 -7.40
CA LEU A 157 -11.30 -2.19 -7.89
C LEU A 157 -11.30 -2.14 -9.43
N PRO A 158 -10.62 -3.07 -10.12
CA PRO A 158 -10.29 -2.96 -11.54
C PRO A 158 -11.52 -2.88 -12.46
N ASN A 159 -12.67 -3.32 -11.99
CA ASN A 159 -13.93 -3.26 -12.74
C ASN A 159 -14.75 -1.97 -12.50
N LYS A 160 -14.29 -1.07 -11.62
CA LYS A 160 -15.00 0.16 -11.28
C LYS A 160 -15.01 1.16 -12.44
N GLN A 161 -13.89 1.29 -13.14
CA GLN A 161 -13.67 2.28 -14.21
C GLN A 161 -12.89 1.63 -15.35
N ILE A 162 -13.58 1.28 -16.43
CA ILE A 162 -12.99 0.60 -17.59
C ILE A 162 -12.64 1.65 -18.64
N ALA A 163 -11.36 1.74 -19.01
CA ALA A 163 -10.92 2.62 -20.09
C ALA A 163 -11.50 2.17 -21.45
N VAL A 164 -11.89 3.15 -22.28
CA VAL A 164 -12.47 2.88 -23.61
C VAL A 164 -11.53 2.00 -24.45
N GLY A 165 -12.08 0.98 -25.09
CA GLY A 165 -11.34 0.06 -25.95
C GLY A 165 -10.70 -1.13 -25.23
N TYR A 166 -10.83 -1.22 -23.90
CA TYR A 166 -10.30 -2.33 -23.10
C TYR A 166 -11.41 -3.16 -22.47
N LYS A 167 -11.07 -4.41 -22.11
CA LYS A 167 -11.99 -5.35 -21.46
C LYS A 167 -11.72 -5.39 -19.95
N PRO A 168 -12.73 -5.73 -19.11
CA PRO A 168 -12.57 -5.90 -17.66
C PRO A 168 -11.88 -7.24 -17.32
N ILE A 169 -10.60 -7.35 -17.64
CA ILE A 169 -9.79 -8.57 -17.47
C ILE A 169 -8.63 -8.40 -16.49
N MET A 170 -8.48 -7.25 -15.89
CA MET A 170 -7.51 -7.03 -14.83
C MET A 170 -7.94 -7.85 -13.59
N PRO A 171 -7.04 -8.69 -13.03
CA PRO A 171 -7.37 -9.59 -11.92
C PRO A 171 -7.60 -8.86 -10.60
#